data_f74ee4f816c9873098e1da08e5a2ae23
#
_entry.id   f74ee4f816c9873098e1da08e5a2ae23
#
_cell.length_a   1.000
_cell.length_b   1.000
_cell.length_c   1.000
_cell.angle_alpha   90.00
_cell.angle_beta   90.00
_cell.angle_gamma   90.00
#
_symmetry.space_group_name_H-M   'P 1'
#
loop_
_entity.id
_entity.type
_entity.pdbx_description
1 polymer ?
#
loop_
_entity_poly.entity_id
_entity_poly.type
_entity_poly.pdbx_seq_one_letter_code
_entity_poly.pdbx_strand_id
1 'polypeptide(L)'
;CKNTQVVVVKKNAADKYNTVESVKDLKFAAEAGSAGEKALKALGYSVTAVGAQSDALMEVNAGTSNAAVIDLLMAGAMIGEGTSYENLAYTVGIADEEDFGVGFRKGSDLAEKLNDFFKKAYSDGSMKETATTYGVQEAVIEQK
;
A
#
# COMPACT_ATOMS: atom_id res chain seq x y z
N CYS A 1 0.89 1.91 -12.18
CA CYS A 1 1.69 1.00 -11.35
C CYS A 1 0.77 0.10 -10.51
N LYS A 2 1.28 -1.06 -10.10
CA LYS A 2 0.57 -1.99 -9.21
C LYS A 2 0.57 -1.50 -7.76
N ASN A 3 -0.50 -1.80 -7.06
CA ASN A 3 -0.63 -1.64 -5.63
C ASN A 3 -1.46 -2.81 -5.06
N THR A 4 -1.37 -3.03 -3.77
CA THR A 4 -2.24 -3.91 -2.99
C THR A 4 -2.37 -3.38 -1.57
N GLN A 5 -3.36 -3.87 -0.84
CA GLN A 5 -3.55 -3.54 0.57
C GLN A 5 -2.79 -4.54 1.42
N VAL A 6 -1.85 -4.07 2.24
CA VAL A 6 -1.01 -4.93 3.07
C VAL A 6 -1.30 -4.75 4.56
N VAL A 7 -1.17 -5.84 5.30
CA VAL A 7 -1.26 -5.85 6.75
C VAL A 7 0.07 -5.38 7.35
N VAL A 8 0.00 -4.43 8.26
CA VAL A 8 1.14 -3.95 9.06
C VAL A 8 0.95 -4.37 10.51
N VAL A 9 2.00 -4.91 11.09
CA VAL A 9 2.05 -5.35 12.51
C VAL A 9 3.37 -4.93 13.15
N LYS A 10 3.52 -5.14 14.46
CA LYS A 10 4.83 -5.02 15.11
C LYS A 10 5.82 -6.00 14.50
N LYS A 11 7.04 -5.56 14.21
CA LYS A 11 8.12 -6.32 13.57
C LYS A 11 8.41 -7.65 14.27
N ASN A 12 8.39 -7.67 15.59
CA ASN A 12 8.63 -8.87 16.40
C ASN A 12 7.49 -9.91 16.35
N ALA A 13 6.37 -9.57 15.75
CA ALA A 13 5.22 -10.45 15.57
C ALA A 13 4.97 -10.83 14.10
N ALA A 14 5.74 -10.29 13.16
CA ALA A 14 5.51 -10.43 11.72
C ALA A 14 5.44 -11.90 11.26
N ASP A 15 6.31 -12.76 11.77
CA ASP A 15 6.36 -14.19 11.40
C ASP A 15 5.06 -14.94 11.74
N LYS A 16 4.28 -14.46 12.71
CA LYS A 16 3.00 -15.06 13.11
C LYS A 16 1.85 -14.65 12.19
N TYR A 17 1.98 -13.54 11.49
CA TYR A 17 0.90 -12.85 10.78
C TYR A 17 1.20 -12.71 9.28
N ASN A 18 1.57 -13.81 8.64
CA ASN A 18 1.97 -13.88 7.24
C ASN A 18 0.94 -14.51 6.30
N THR A 19 -0.25 -14.84 6.81
CA THR A 19 -1.39 -15.33 6.01
C THR A 19 -2.66 -14.58 6.40
N VAL A 20 -3.63 -14.50 5.47
CA VAL A 20 -4.92 -13.85 5.71
C VAL A 20 -5.63 -14.48 6.91
N GLU A 21 -5.60 -15.80 7.04
CA GLU A 21 -6.22 -16.51 8.16
C GLU A 21 -5.55 -16.18 9.51
N SER A 22 -4.23 -16.01 9.53
CA SER A 22 -3.49 -15.73 10.77
C SER A 22 -3.80 -14.37 11.39
N VAL A 23 -4.34 -13.42 10.60
CA VAL A 23 -4.63 -12.06 11.04
C VAL A 23 -6.10 -11.83 11.42
N LYS A 24 -6.98 -12.81 11.25
CA LYS A 24 -8.44 -12.66 11.37
C LYS A 24 -8.93 -12.11 12.71
N ASP A 25 -8.24 -12.46 13.80
CA ASP A 25 -8.66 -12.11 15.17
C ASP A 25 -8.00 -10.79 15.66
N LEU A 26 -7.23 -10.10 14.79
CA LEU A 26 -6.60 -8.85 15.13
C LEU A 26 -7.60 -7.69 15.09
N LYS A 27 -7.34 -6.65 15.91
CA LYS A 27 -8.01 -5.36 15.83
C LYS A 27 -7.23 -4.48 14.87
N PHE A 28 -7.84 -4.13 13.76
CA PHE A 28 -7.23 -3.33 12.71
C PHE A 28 -7.53 -1.84 12.85
N ALA A 29 -6.61 -1.01 12.38
CA ALA A 29 -6.85 0.37 11.98
C ALA A 29 -6.71 0.50 10.46
N ALA A 30 -7.57 1.29 9.82
CA ALA A 30 -7.49 1.61 8.40
C ALA A 30 -8.08 3.00 8.14
N GLU A 31 -7.61 3.68 7.09
CA GLU A 31 -8.15 4.96 6.68
C GLU A 31 -9.63 4.83 6.26
N ALA A 32 -10.46 5.73 6.76
CA ALA A 32 -11.90 5.75 6.50
C ALA A 32 -12.20 5.86 4.99
N GLY A 33 -13.02 4.94 4.47
CA GLY A 33 -13.41 4.89 3.06
C GLY A 33 -12.35 4.30 2.11
N SER A 34 -11.18 3.92 2.61
CA SER A 34 -10.10 3.31 1.82
C SER A 34 -10.46 1.92 1.28
N ALA A 35 -9.65 1.44 0.33
CA ALA A 35 -9.73 0.06 -0.15
C ALA A 35 -9.41 -0.94 0.99
N GLY A 36 -8.46 -0.60 1.86
CA GLY A 36 -8.09 -1.41 3.02
C GLY A 36 -9.23 -1.56 4.03
N GLU A 37 -9.94 -0.49 4.37
CA GLU A 37 -11.13 -0.57 5.23
C GLU A 37 -12.22 -1.46 4.61
N LYS A 38 -12.48 -1.30 3.33
CA LYS A 38 -13.46 -2.11 2.59
C LYS A 38 -13.09 -3.58 2.57
N ALA A 39 -11.82 -3.91 2.31
CA ALA A 39 -11.32 -5.28 2.30
C ALA A 39 -11.48 -5.95 3.68
N LEU A 40 -11.10 -5.26 4.77
CA LEU A 40 -11.27 -5.77 6.13
C LEU A 40 -12.75 -6.04 6.46
N LYS A 41 -13.65 -5.11 6.10
CA LYS A 41 -15.10 -5.29 6.30
C LYS A 41 -15.67 -6.45 5.49
N ALA A 42 -15.20 -6.65 4.25
CA ALA A 42 -15.62 -7.76 3.40
C ALA A 42 -15.19 -9.12 3.97
N LEU A 43 -14.02 -9.17 4.64
CA LEU A 43 -13.54 -10.35 5.37
C LEU A 43 -14.20 -10.55 6.73
N GLY A 44 -15.02 -9.60 7.20
CA GLY A 44 -15.66 -9.65 8.51
C GLY A 44 -14.71 -9.34 9.68
N TYR A 45 -13.57 -8.68 9.42
CA TYR A 45 -12.57 -8.38 10.44
C TYR A 45 -12.91 -7.09 11.20
N SER A 46 -12.43 -7.01 12.46
CA SER A 46 -12.64 -5.84 13.31
C SER A 46 -11.76 -4.68 12.87
N VAL A 47 -12.34 -3.55 12.47
CA VAL A 47 -11.61 -2.38 11.99
C VAL A 47 -12.09 -1.10 12.66
N THR A 48 -11.13 -0.28 13.08
CA THR A 48 -11.32 1.12 13.52
C THR A 48 -10.93 2.03 12.38
N ALA A 49 -11.85 2.86 11.92
CA ALA A 49 -11.60 3.85 10.88
C ALA A 49 -10.85 5.05 11.46
N VAL A 50 -9.77 5.48 10.79
CA VAL A 50 -8.94 6.64 11.14
C VAL A 50 -8.90 7.66 10.01
N GLY A 51 -8.30 8.83 10.23
CA GLY A 51 -8.31 9.94 9.28
C GLY A 51 -7.39 9.75 8.06
N ALA A 52 -6.27 9.04 8.24
CA ALA A 52 -5.27 8.80 7.21
C ALA A 52 -4.55 7.45 7.43
N GLN A 53 -3.86 6.95 6.41
CA GLN A 53 -3.05 5.72 6.53
C GLN A 53 -1.91 5.89 7.55
N SER A 54 -1.32 7.07 7.64
CA SER A 54 -0.31 7.39 8.67
C SER A 54 -0.87 7.28 10.08
N ASP A 55 -2.13 7.62 10.30
CA ASP A 55 -2.79 7.49 11.61
C ASP A 55 -2.96 6.00 11.96
N ALA A 56 -3.26 5.16 10.97
CA ALA A 56 -3.32 3.71 11.18
C ALA A 56 -1.97 3.13 11.62
N LEU A 57 -0.85 3.61 11.07
CA LEU A 57 0.49 3.23 11.53
C LEU A 57 0.77 3.71 12.96
N MET A 58 0.32 4.92 13.32
CA MET A 58 0.46 5.43 14.70
C MET A 58 -0.32 4.57 15.70
N GLU A 59 -1.52 4.09 15.36
CA GLU A 59 -2.30 3.19 16.20
C GLU A 59 -1.54 1.88 16.50
N VAL A 60 -0.93 1.27 15.49
CA VAL A 60 -0.12 0.05 15.68
C VAL A 60 1.14 0.35 16.48
N ASN A 61 1.79 1.48 16.17
CA ASN A 61 3.01 1.88 16.88
C ASN A 61 2.76 2.16 18.36
N ALA A 62 1.65 2.78 18.70
CA ALA A 62 1.21 3.02 20.07
C ALA A 62 0.67 1.76 20.78
N GLY A 63 0.26 0.73 20.04
CA GLY A 63 -0.32 -0.50 20.57
C GLY A 63 -1.82 -0.40 20.89
N THR A 64 -2.52 0.62 20.38
CA THR A 64 -3.98 0.79 20.49
C THR A 64 -4.73 -0.10 19.52
N SER A 65 -4.12 -0.38 18.36
CA SER A 65 -4.53 -1.42 17.41
C SER A 65 -3.45 -2.50 17.29
N ASN A 66 -3.86 -3.73 16.96
CA ASN A 66 -2.92 -4.84 16.78
C ASN A 66 -2.25 -4.80 15.40
N ALA A 67 -2.98 -4.34 14.41
CA ALA A 67 -2.56 -4.27 13.01
C ALA A 67 -3.14 -3.04 12.32
N ALA A 68 -2.57 -2.68 11.19
CA ALA A 68 -3.13 -1.71 10.25
C ALA A 68 -3.23 -2.32 8.85
N VAL A 69 -4.06 -1.72 8.01
CA VAL A 69 -4.06 -1.98 6.57
C VAL A 69 -3.85 -0.68 5.83
N ILE A 70 -2.84 -0.67 4.99
CA ILE A 70 -2.43 0.47 4.16
C ILE A 70 -1.99 0.00 2.77
N ASP A 71 -1.80 0.92 1.86
CA ASP A 71 -1.22 0.67 0.55
C ASP A 71 0.22 0.14 0.65
N LEU A 72 0.58 -0.87 -0.14
CA LEU A 72 1.93 -1.42 -0.21
C LEU A 72 2.98 -0.35 -0.50
N LEU A 73 2.70 0.56 -1.44
CA LEU A 73 3.62 1.65 -1.78
C LEU A 73 3.83 2.61 -0.61
N MET A 74 2.78 2.90 0.14
CA MET A 74 2.86 3.70 1.37
C MET A 74 3.65 2.97 2.45
N ALA A 75 3.43 1.65 2.62
CA ALA A 75 4.18 0.84 3.56
C ALA A 75 5.68 0.84 3.24
N GLY A 76 6.05 0.65 1.98
CA GLY A 76 7.44 0.69 1.52
C GLY A 76 8.13 2.04 1.75
N ALA A 77 7.37 3.14 1.66
CA ALA A 77 7.91 4.49 1.89
C ALA A 77 8.05 4.86 3.37
N MET A 78 7.20 4.32 4.26
CA MET A 78 7.12 4.75 5.66
C MET A 78 7.73 3.76 6.66
N ILE A 79 7.84 2.47 6.30
CA ILE A 79 8.30 1.41 7.20
C ILE A 79 9.69 0.95 6.76
N GLY A 80 10.67 1.05 7.64
CA GLY A 80 12.03 0.63 7.37
C GLY A 80 13.03 1.24 8.33
N GLU A 81 14.29 0.82 8.19
CA GLU A 81 15.40 1.34 8.99
C GLU A 81 15.54 2.86 8.81
N GLY A 82 15.71 3.57 9.91
CA GLY A 82 15.84 5.03 9.92
C GLY A 82 14.53 5.79 9.79
N THR A 83 13.38 5.11 9.71
CA THR A 83 12.06 5.74 9.72
C THR A 83 11.46 5.75 11.13
N SER A 84 10.39 6.54 11.33
CA SER A 84 9.64 6.55 12.60
C SER A 84 8.92 5.23 12.89
N TYR A 85 8.85 4.32 11.91
CA TYR A 85 8.15 3.03 11.98
C TYR A 85 9.07 1.83 11.74
N GLU A 86 10.37 1.94 12.08
CA GLU A 86 11.35 0.84 11.93
C GLU A 86 11.03 -0.42 12.75
N ASN A 87 10.18 -0.26 13.78
CA ASN A 87 9.69 -1.35 14.63
C ASN A 87 8.39 -2.00 14.14
N LEU A 88 7.88 -1.56 12.99
CA LEU A 88 6.76 -2.17 12.26
C LEU A 88 7.29 -3.00 11.09
N ALA A 89 6.44 -3.88 10.59
CA ALA A 89 6.65 -4.64 9.35
C ALA A 89 5.32 -4.84 8.64
N TYR A 90 5.33 -4.81 7.32
CA TYR A 90 4.18 -5.24 6.53
C TYR A 90 4.36 -6.70 6.11
N THR A 91 3.27 -7.43 6.00
CA THR A 91 3.28 -8.89 5.83
C THR A 91 2.40 -9.29 4.65
N VAL A 92 1.20 -9.80 4.89
CA VAL A 92 0.32 -10.37 3.88
C VAL A 92 -0.53 -9.30 3.19
N GLY A 93 -0.76 -9.46 1.88
CA GLY A 93 -1.80 -8.74 1.14
C GLY A 93 -3.19 -9.29 1.45
N ILE A 94 -4.18 -8.42 1.61
CA ILE A 94 -5.57 -8.81 1.94
C ILE A 94 -6.60 -8.42 0.88
N ALA A 95 -6.17 -7.85 -0.22
CA ALA A 95 -7.01 -7.48 -1.35
C ALA A 95 -6.34 -7.90 -2.66
N ASP A 96 -7.14 -7.99 -3.71
CA ASP A 96 -6.60 -8.17 -5.06
C ASP A 96 -5.68 -7.01 -5.43
N GLU A 97 -4.70 -7.29 -6.31
CA GLU A 97 -3.85 -6.24 -6.86
C GLU A 97 -4.71 -5.23 -7.64
N GLU A 98 -4.40 -3.97 -7.50
CA GLU A 98 -5.04 -2.87 -8.21
C GLU A 98 -4.00 -2.05 -8.99
N ASP A 99 -4.45 -1.40 -10.05
CA ASP A 99 -3.61 -0.52 -10.85
C ASP A 99 -3.85 0.94 -10.48
N PHE A 100 -2.82 1.65 -10.10
CA PHE A 100 -2.86 3.10 -9.97
C PHE A 100 -2.71 3.75 -11.33
N GLY A 101 -3.63 4.64 -11.64
CA GLY A 101 -3.65 5.43 -12.87
C GLY A 101 -3.73 6.93 -12.58
N VAL A 102 -3.45 7.73 -13.60
CA VAL A 102 -3.59 9.18 -13.55
C VAL A 102 -4.86 9.59 -14.28
N GLY A 103 -5.78 10.25 -13.56
CA GLY A 103 -7.04 10.74 -14.11
C GLY A 103 -6.92 12.17 -14.64
N PHE A 104 -7.54 12.44 -15.77
CA PHE A 104 -7.68 13.77 -16.35
C PHE A 104 -9.16 14.10 -16.57
N ARG A 105 -9.48 15.39 -16.69
CA ARG A 105 -10.85 15.80 -17.05
C ARG A 105 -11.26 15.18 -18.39
N LYS A 106 -12.53 14.83 -18.53
CA LYS A 106 -13.10 14.29 -19.78
C LYS A 106 -12.86 15.24 -20.96
N GLY A 107 -12.37 14.69 -22.09
CA GLY A 107 -12.05 15.44 -23.31
C GLY A 107 -10.65 16.12 -23.28
N SER A 108 -9.82 15.85 -22.28
CA SER A 108 -8.41 16.27 -22.27
C SER A 108 -7.55 15.36 -23.14
N ASP A 109 -6.59 15.91 -23.88
CA ASP A 109 -5.57 15.17 -24.63
C ASP A 109 -4.37 14.71 -23.76
N LEU A 110 -4.38 15.10 -22.47
CA LEU A 110 -3.27 14.80 -21.57
C LEU A 110 -3.16 13.31 -21.23
N ALA A 111 -4.26 12.56 -21.26
CA ALA A 111 -4.20 11.12 -21.02
C ALA A 111 -3.40 10.41 -22.12
N GLU A 112 -3.64 10.75 -23.38
CA GLU A 112 -2.89 10.19 -24.54
C GLU A 112 -1.41 10.58 -24.44
N LYS A 113 -1.12 11.86 -24.24
CA LYS A 113 0.27 12.37 -24.09
C LYS A 113 1.02 11.71 -22.95
N LEU A 114 0.38 11.49 -21.79
CA LEU A 114 1.01 10.82 -20.66
C LEU A 114 1.25 9.33 -20.96
N ASN A 115 0.31 8.65 -21.59
CA ASN A 115 0.49 7.25 -21.99
C ASN A 115 1.66 7.10 -22.97
N ASP A 116 1.77 7.97 -23.97
CA ASP A 116 2.91 7.98 -24.90
C ASP A 116 4.24 8.23 -24.19
N PHE A 117 4.26 9.16 -23.23
CA PHE A 117 5.42 9.38 -22.37
C PHE A 117 5.78 8.13 -21.56
N PHE A 118 4.80 7.47 -20.94
CA PHE A 118 5.04 6.25 -20.16
C PHE A 118 5.57 5.11 -21.02
N LYS A 119 5.02 4.89 -22.22
CA LYS A 119 5.52 3.90 -23.18
C LYS A 119 7.00 4.15 -23.52
N LYS A 120 7.35 5.40 -23.81
CA LYS A 120 8.73 5.78 -24.10
C LYS A 120 9.64 5.55 -22.90
N ALA A 121 9.26 6.06 -21.73
CA ALA A 121 10.06 5.94 -20.50
C ALA A 121 10.21 4.48 -20.03
N TYR A 122 9.19 3.63 -20.30
CA TYR A 122 9.31 2.20 -20.04
C TYR A 122 10.28 1.53 -21.01
N SER A 123 10.19 1.84 -22.32
CA SER A 123 11.00 1.24 -23.36
C SER A 123 12.48 1.66 -23.32
N ASP A 124 12.78 2.90 -22.91
CA ASP A 124 14.16 3.40 -22.78
C ASP A 124 14.80 3.12 -21.40
N GLY A 125 14.01 2.54 -20.46
CA GLY A 125 14.47 2.13 -19.13
C GLY A 125 14.44 3.25 -18.09
N SER A 126 14.20 4.50 -18.44
CA SER A 126 14.22 5.64 -17.52
C SER A 126 13.15 5.55 -16.43
N MET A 127 11.99 4.95 -16.74
CA MET A 127 10.95 4.68 -15.74
C MET A 127 11.45 3.73 -14.65
N LYS A 128 12.15 2.66 -15.02
CA LYS A 128 12.67 1.68 -14.05
C LYS A 128 13.80 2.27 -13.22
N GLU A 129 14.67 3.06 -13.83
CA GLU A 129 15.75 3.77 -13.13
C GLU A 129 15.18 4.73 -12.07
N THR A 130 14.20 5.54 -12.46
CA THR A 130 13.50 6.45 -11.53
C THR A 130 12.82 5.67 -10.41
N ALA A 131 12.08 4.61 -10.73
CA ALA A 131 11.41 3.79 -9.73
C ALA A 131 12.39 3.13 -8.74
N THR A 132 13.57 2.71 -9.20
CA THR A 132 14.62 2.17 -8.34
C THR A 132 15.16 3.22 -7.37
N THR A 133 15.34 4.46 -7.84
CA THR A 133 15.76 5.59 -6.99
C THR A 133 14.81 5.82 -5.82
N TYR A 134 13.52 5.58 -6.03
CA TYR A 134 12.47 5.76 -5.01
C TYR A 134 12.02 4.45 -4.33
N GLY A 135 12.68 3.32 -4.60
CA GLY A 135 12.37 2.03 -3.98
C GLY A 135 11.03 1.39 -4.39
N VAL A 136 10.46 1.80 -5.53
CA VAL A 136 9.13 1.36 -6.02
C VAL A 136 9.21 0.58 -7.34
N GLN A 137 10.38 0.06 -7.68
CA GLN A 137 10.63 -0.64 -8.95
C GLN A 137 9.74 -1.87 -9.16
N GLU A 138 9.34 -2.55 -8.09
CA GLU A 138 8.46 -3.74 -8.16
C GLU A 138 7.00 -3.39 -8.51
N ALA A 139 6.62 -2.12 -8.33
CA ALA A 139 5.30 -1.62 -8.69
C ALA A 139 5.18 -1.20 -10.17
N VAL A 140 6.32 -1.14 -10.89
CA VAL A 140 6.32 -0.76 -12.31
C VAL A 140 5.76 -1.91 -13.14
N ILE A 141 4.77 -1.59 -13.97
CA ILE A 141 4.17 -2.52 -14.94
C ILE A 141 4.49 -2.09 -16.36
N GLU A 142 4.45 -3.05 -17.29
CA GLU A 142 4.61 -2.77 -18.72
C GLU A 142 3.59 -1.73 -19.19
N GLN A 143 4.06 -0.74 -19.94
CA GLN A 143 3.24 0.32 -20.51
C GLN A 143 2.98 0.03 -22.00
N LYS A 144 1.73 -0.31 -22.34
CA LYS A 144 1.28 -0.71 -23.70
C LYS A 144 0.69 0.44 -24.49
#